data_f3aeaecc428a81e64ed50562188c0855
#
_entry.id   f3aeaecc428a81e64ed50562188c0855
#
_cell.length_a   1.000
_cell.length_b   1.000
_cell.length_c   1.000
_cell.angle_alpha   90.00
_cell.angle_beta   90.00
_cell.angle_gamma   90.00
#
_symmetry.space_group_name_H-M   'P 1'
#
loop_
_entity.id
_entity.type
_entity.pdbx_description
1 polymer ?
#
loop_
_entity_poly.entity_id
_entity_poly.type
_entity_poly.pdbx_seq_one_letter_code
_entity_poly.pdbx_strand_id
1 'polypeptide(L)'
;DLIPRLHDPQEGEILVDGVPIRDLSLDTLRREIGYVPQETFLFSDTIRTNLAYGANEPSASEWAARVAQLDETIAEFPAGYETLLGERGINLSGGQKQRAALARALARRPGIVLLDDALSAVDSHTEAQILHGLRDALGGRTAIIASHRISAIREASWIIVLDDGQVVEAGRHGELFAAGGRYWSLLNRQLLEDSLEGERDVVAPSAISG
;
A
#
# COMPACT_ATOMS: atom_id res chain seq x y z
N ASP A 1 -9.67 -4.86 -8.54
CA ASP A 1 -10.88 -5.68 -8.36
C ASP A 1 -10.86 -7.00 -9.17
N LEU A 2 -10.21 -7.03 -10.35
CA LEU A 2 -10.16 -8.23 -11.20
C LEU A 2 -9.25 -9.33 -10.63
N ILE A 3 -8.08 -8.97 -10.08
CA ILE A 3 -7.11 -9.95 -9.55
C ILE A 3 -7.67 -10.70 -8.32
N PRO A 4 -8.27 -10.03 -7.29
CA PRO A 4 -8.92 -10.74 -6.17
C PRO A 4 -10.28 -11.33 -6.57
N ARG A 5 -10.64 -11.23 -7.84
CA ARG A 5 -11.86 -11.75 -8.44
C ARG A 5 -13.10 -11.29 -7.69
N LEU A 6 -13.19 -9.95 -7.44
CA LEU A 6 -14.42 -9.29 -7.03
C LEU A 6 -15.36 -9.16 -8.24
N HIS A 7 -14.77 -9.06 -9.44
CA HIS A 7 -15.44 -9.11 -10.73
C HIS A 7 -14.62 -10.00 -11.68
N ASP A 8 -15.31 -10.71 -12.57
CA ASP A 8 -14.64 -11.42 -13.67
C ASP A 8 -14.39 -10.47 -14.84
N PRO A 9 -13.26 -10.62 -15.58
CA PRO A 9 -13.03 -9.82 -16.79
C PRO A 9 -14.08 -10.14 -17.85
N GLN A 10 -14.54 -9.11 -18.57
CA GLN A 10 -15.50 -9.27 -19.66
C GLN A 10 -14.84 -9.96 -20.87
N GLU A 11 -13.58 -9.60 -21.14
CA GLU A 11 -12.75 -10.18 -22.20
C GLU A 11 -11.36 -10.50 -21.65
N GLY A 12 -10.69 -11.47 -22.29
CA GLY A 12 -9.38 -11.91 -21.85
C GLY A 12 -9.41 -12.81 -20.62
N GLU A 13 -8.23 -13.10 -20.08
CA GLU A 13 -8.05 -13.96 -18.91
C GLU A 13 -6.92 -13.45 -18.01
N ILE A 14 -7.00 -13.78 -16.73
CA ILE A 14 -5.96 -13.53 -15.75
C ILE A 14 -5.46 -14.88 -15.26
N LEU A 15 -4.14 -15.07 -15.28
CA LEU A 15 -3.50 -16.30 -14.86
C LEU A 15 -2.70 -16.06 -13.57
N VAL A 16 -2.78 -17.00 -12.64
CA VAL A 16 -1.88 -17.11 -11.48
C VAL A 16 -1.12 -18.43 -11.62
N ASP A 17 0.19 -18.33 -11.73
CA ASP A 17 1.09 -19.46 -12.00
C ASP A 17 0.65 -20.33 -13.21
N GLY A 18 0.17 -19.66 -14.27
CA GLY A 18 -0.31 -20.32 -15.48
C GLY A 18 -1.72 -20.90 -15.41
N VAL A 19 -2.41 -20.78 -14.26
CA VAL A 19 -3.78 -21.26 -14.07
C VAL A 19 -4.76 -20.10 -14.17
N PRO A 20 -5.81 -20.17 -15.01
CA PRO A 20 -6.84 -19.15 -15.06
C PRO A 20 -7.50 -18.95 -13.69
N ILE A 21 -7.62 -17.70 -13.22
CA ILE A 21 -8.22 -17.43 -11.91
C ILE A 21 -9.67 -17.92 -11.81
N ARG A 22 -10.36 -18.10 -12.94
CA ARG A 22 -11.73 -18.64 -13.00
C ARG A 22 -11.79 -20.11 -12.59
N ASP A 23 -10.70 -20.85 -12.80
CA ASP A 23 -10.58 -22.28 -12.48
C ASP A 23 -10.17 -22.51 -11.02
N LEU A 24 -9.69 -21.45 -10.34
CA LEU A 24 -9.36 -21.50 -8.91
C LEU A 24 -10.61 -21.28 -8.05
N SER A 25 -10.70 -21.97 -6.91
CA SER A 25 -11.72 -21.62 -5.92
C SER A 25 -11.44 -20.21 -5.37
N LEU A 26 -12.50 -19.45 -5.07
CA LEU A 26 -12.34 -18.09 -4.52
C LEU A 26 -11.59 -18.11 -3.19
N ASP A 27 -11.80 -19.15 -2.37
CA ASP A 27 -11.11 -19.30 -1.10
C ASP A 27 -9.60 -19.51 -1.30
N THR A 28 -9.20 -20.38 -2.22
CA THR A 28 -7.80 -20.63 -2.56
C THR A 28 -7.14 -19.36 -3.10
N LEU A 29 -7.76 -18.71 -4.09
CA LEU A 29 -7.23 -17.49 -4.70
C LEU A 29 -7.07 -16.37 -3.66
N ARG A 30 -8.12 -16.08 -2.89
CA ARG A 30 -8.12 -14.96 -1.94
C ARG A 30 -7.28 -15.21 -0.69
N ARG A 31 -6.98 -16.46 -0.36
CA ARG A 31 -6.04 -16.81 0.70
C ARG A 31 -4.62 -16.40 0.34
N GLU A 32 -4.24 -16.55 -0.93
CA GLU A 32 -2.92 -16.18 -1.44
C GLU A 32 -2.77 -14.69 -1.73
N ILE A 33 -3.83 -13.89 -1.62
CA ILE A 33 -3.81 -12.46 -1.92
C ILE A 33 -3.95 -11.65 -0.63
N GLY A 34 -2.97 -10.79 -0.35
CA GLY A 34 -3.07 -9.69 0.59
C GLY A 34 -3.47 -8.41 -0.17
N TYR A 35 -4.69 -7.94 0.03
CA TYR A 35 -5.22 -6.78 -0.69
C TYR A 35 -5.41 -5.58 0.25
N VAL A 36 -4.85 -4.45 -0.12
CA VAL A 36 -5.07 -3.16 0.54
C VAL A 36 -5.75 -2.24 -0.47
N PRO A 37 -7.06 -2.01 -0.34
CA PRO A 37 -7.80 -1.10 -1.21
C PRO A 37 -7.50 0.37 -0.89
N GLN A 38 -7.82 1.25 -1.82
CA GLN A 38 -7.69 2.70 -1.66
C GLN A 38 -8.46 3.22 -0.44
N GLU A 39 -9.72 2.79 -0.27
CA GLU A 39 -10.49 3.07 0.93
C GLU A 39 -10.29 1.96 1.96
N THR A 40 -9.57 2.28 3.02
CA THR A 40 -9.26 1.32 4.07
C THR A 40 -10.38 1.23 5.10
N PHE A 41 -10.74 0.00 5.46
CA PHE A 41 -11.72 -0.30 6.49
C PHE A 41 -11.06 -1.02 7.67
N LEU A 42 -11.37 -0.59 8.88
CA LEU A 42 -11.01 -1.26 10.13
C LEU A 42 -12.27 -1.58 10.93
N PHE A 43 -12.26 -2.72 11.60
CA PHE A 43 -13.36 -3.17 12.44
C PHE A 43 -13.36 -2.43 13.77
N SER A 44 -14.55 -2.24 14.36
CA SER A 44 -14.73 -1.73 15.72
C SER A 44 -14.33 -2.83 16.74
N ASP A 45 -13.03 -3.04 16.84
CA ASP A 45 -12.39 -4.07 17.68
C ASP A 45 -10.99 -3.58 18.08
N THR A 46 -10.21 -4.38 18.80
CA THR A 46 -8.85 -4.01 19.17
C THR A 46 -7.94 -3.90 17.93
N ILE A 47 -6.84 -3.15 18.09
CA ILE A 47 -5.78 -3.12 17.05
C ILE A 47 -5.30 -4.54 16.78
N ARG A 48 -5.05 -5.34 17.83
CA ARG A 48 -4.63 -6.75 17.69
C ARG A 48 -5.56 -7.55 16.82
N THR A 49 -6.87 -7.52 17.10
CA THR A 49 -7.89 -8.26 16.32
C THR A 49 -7.90 -7.81 14.86
N ASN A 50 -7.80 -6.49 14.63
CA ASN A 50 -7.74 -5.94 13.28
C ASN A 50 -6.53 -6.43 12.49
N LEU A 51 -5.33 -6.42 13.08
CA LEU A 51 -4.11 -6.85 12.40
C LEU A 51 -4.05 -8.37 12.23
N ALA A 52 -4.57 -9.13 13.19
CA ALA A 52 -4.60 -10.60 13.14
C ALA A 52 -5.72 -11.15 12.24
N TYR A 53 -6.58 -10.30 11.68
CA TYR A 53 -7.73 -10.75 10.89
C TYR A 53 -7.30 -11.59 9.67
N GLY A 54 -7.64 -12.88 9.73
CA GLY A 54 -7.26 -13.87 8.72
C GLY A 54 -5.79 -14.31 8.75
N ALA A 55 -5.00 -13.91 9.75
CA ALA A 55 -3.66 -14.43 9.95
C ALA A 55 -3.70 -15.86 10.55
N ASN A 56 -2.76 -16.68 10.10
CA ASN A 56 -2.63 -18.06 10.62
C ASN A 56 -1.96 -18.09 12.01
N GLU A 57 -1.10 -17.10 12.30
CA GLU A 57 -0.32 -17.01 13.53
C GLU A 57 -0.46 -15.61 14.15
N PRO A 58 -0.80 -15.49 15.44
CA PRO A 58 -0.91 -14.20 16.12
C PRO A 58 0.38 -13.37 16.10
N SER A 59 1.55 -14.03 16.15
CA SER A 59 2.87 -13.38 16.11
C SER A 59 3.16 -12.68 14.78
N ALA A 60 2.48 -13.08 13.69
CA ALA A 60 2.65 -12.47 12.39
C ALA A 60 2.17 -11.02 12.35
N SER A 61 1.18 -10.65 13.20
CA SER A 61 0.67 -9.27 13.27
C SER A 61 1.68 -8.27 13.80
N GLU A 62 2.52 -8.64 14.77
CA GLU A 62 3.56 -7.74 15.29
C GLU A 62 4.70 -7.53 14.28
N TRP A 63 5.11 -8.58 13.58
CA TRP A 63 6.04 -8.45 12.46
C TRP A 63 5.47 -7.55 11.35
N ALA A 64 4.21 -7.76 10.98
CA ALA A 64 3.55 -6.98 9.94
C ALA A 64 3.37 -5.50 10.36
N ALA A 65 3.12 -5.22 11.65
CA ALA A 65 3.06 -3.87 12.19
C ALA A 65 4.41 -3.15 12.05
N ARG A 66 5.53 -3.84 12.33
CA ARG A 66 6.87 -3.28 12.12
C ARG A 66 7.13 -2.97 10.65
N VAL A 67 6.81 -3.89 9.73
CA VAL A 67 6.97 -3.65 8.28
C VAL A 67 6.14 -2.45 7.82
N ALA A 68 4.93 -2.29 8.36
CA ALA A 68 4.04 -1.18 8.07
C ALA A 68 4.38 0.11 8.86
N GLN A 69 5.49 0.15 9.62
CA GLN A 69 5.90 1.30 10.45
C GLN A 69 4.79 1.74 11.42
N LEU A 70 4.04 0.80 11.98
CA LEU A 70 2.90 1.07 12.86
C LEU A 70 3.17 0.77 14.32
N ASP A 71 4.20 0.01 14.65
CA ASP A 71 4.54 -0.47 15.99
C ASP A 71 4.83 0.67 16.97
N GLU A 72 5.58 1.70 16.58
CA GLU A 72 5.82 2.89 17.40
C GLU A 72 4.50 3.61 17.69
N THR A 73 3.66 3.80 16.68
CA THR A 73 2.32 4.39 16.88
C THR A 73 1.46 3.59 17.85
N ILE A 74 1.52 2.25 17.77
CA ILE A 74 0.77 1.37 18.68
C ILE A 74 1.31 1.53 20.12
N ALA A 75 2.62 1.68 20.31
CA ALA A 75 3.24 1.86 21.61
C ALA A 75 2.85 3.18 22.31
N GLU A 76 2.45 4.22 21.55
CA GLU A 76 1.96 5.49 22.08
C GLU A 76 0.57 5.37 22.72
N PHE A 77 -0.22 4.36 22.37
CA PHE A 77 -1.53 4.15 22.98
C PHE A 77 -1.42 3.53 24.37
N PRO A 78 -2.16 4.01 25.38
CA PRO A 78 -2.10 3.48 26.75
C PRO A 78 -2.35 1.96 26.86
N ALA A 79 -3.20 1.41 25.99
CA ALA A 79 -3.52 -0.02 25.93
C ALA A 79 -2.75 -0.77 24.83
N GLY A 80 -1.83 -0.11 24.11
CA GLY A 80 -1.05 -0.72 23.03
C GLY A 80 -1.92 -1.44 22.03
N TYR A 81 -1.59 -2.70 21.74
CA TYR A 81 -2.36 -3.56 20.83
C TYR A 81 -3.83 -3.83 21.26
N GLU A 82 -4.12 -3.70 22.55
CA GLU A 82 -5.47 -3.88 23.10
C GLU A 82 -6.33 -2.61 23.03
N THR A 83 -5.81 -1.55 22.41
CA THR A 83 -6.56 -0.33 22.15
C THR A 83 -7.75 -0.63 21.26
N LEU A 84 -8.95 -0.32 21.73
CA LEU A 84 -10.20 -0.42 20.97
C LEU A 84 -10.26 0.70 19.93
N LEU A 85 -10.46 0.31 18.68
CA LEU A 85 -10.76 1.24 17.60
C LEU A 85 -12.27 1.51 17.60
N GLY A 86 -12.65 2.77 17.57
CA GLY A 86 -14.04 3.17 17.36
C GLY A 86 -14.55 2.79 15.97
N GLU A 87 -15.79 3.16 15.66
CA GLU A 87 -16.39 2.89 14.35
C GLU A 87 -15.43 3.31 13.22
N ARG A 88 -15.11 2.37 12.32
CA ARG A 88 -14.20 2.55 11.19
C ARG A 88 -12.79 3.05 11.59
N GLY A 89 -12.34 2.76 12.82
CA GLY A 89 -11.02 3.20 13.29
C GLY A 89 -10.91 4.72 13.51
N ILE A 90 -11.97 5.35 14.03
CA ILE A 90 -12.06 6.81 14.16
C ILE A 90 -10.90 7.44 14.96
N ASN A 91 -10.24 6.65 15.81
CA ASN A 91 -9.12 7.09 16.64
C ASN A 91 -7.76 7.11 15.90
N LEU A 92 -7.74 6.67 14.64
CA LEU A 92 -6.54 6.65 13.82
C LEU A 92 -6.61 7.71 12.72
N SER A 93 -5.46 8.33 12.42
CA SER A 93 -5.31 9.18 11.24
C SER A 93 -5.47 8.37 9.94
N GLY A 94 -5.63 9.04 8.80
CA GLY A 94 -5.71 8.39 7.50
C GLY A 94 -4.50 7.50 7.20
N GLY A 95 -3.28 8.02 7.41
CA GLY A 95 -2.05 7.27 7.22
C GLY A 95 -1.88 6.11 8.21
N GLN A 96 -2.33 6.27 9.47
CA GLN A 96 -2.34 5.17 10.44
C GLN A 96 -3.32 4.06 10.04
N LYS A 97 -4.49 4.41 9.49
CA LYS A 97 -5.46 3.43 8.96
C LYS A 97 -4.88 2.67 7.77
N GLN A 98 -4.23 3.36 6.83
CA GLN A 98 -3.56 2.72 5.69
C GLN A 98 -2.47 1.76 6.16
N ARG A 99 -1.62 2.17 7.11
CA ARG A 99 -0.59 1.31 7.70
C ARG A 99 -1.18 0.10 8.43
N ALA A 100 -2.28 0.26 9.16
CA ALA A 100 -2.97 -0.86 9.81
C ALA A 100 -3.57 -1.84 8.79
N ALA A 101 -4.17 -1.36 7.70
CA ALA A 101 -4.67 -2.21 6.62
C ALA A 101 -3.53 -2.96 5.91
N LEU A 102 -2.38 -2.30 5.69
CA LEU A 102 -1.17 -2.93 5.16
C LEU A 102 -0.66 -4.03 6.09
N ALA A 103 -0.53 -3.74 7.40
CA ALA A 103 -0.10 -4.73 8.38
C ALA A 103 -1.04 -5.95 8.39
N ARG A 104 -2.36 -5.74 8.35
CA ARG A 104 -3.36 -6.82 8.25
C ARG A 104 -3.17 -7.68 7.00
N ALA A 105 -2.93 -7.06 5.85
CA ALA A 105 -2.71 -7.79 4.60
C ALA A 105 -1.42 -8.63 4.67
N LEU A 106 -0.33 -8.08 5.23
CA LEU A 106 0.96 -8.76 5.37
C LEU A 106 0.94 -9.86 6.41
N ALA A 107 0.18 -9.72 7.52
CA ALA A 107 0.10 -10.71 8.59
C ALA A 107 -0.39 -12.08 8.11
N ARG A 108 -1.11 -12.14 7.01
CA ARG A 108 -1.53 -13.37 6.35
C ARG A 108 -0.40 -14.09 5.60
N ARG A 109 0.76 -13.44 5.42
CA ARG A 109 1.90 -13.94 4.63
C ARG A 109 1.51 -14.39 3.22
N PRO A 110 0.77 -13.57 2.46
CA PRO A 110 0.24 -13.96 1.16
C PRO A 110 1.35 -14.16 0.12
N GLY A 111 1.09 -14.96 -0.92
CA GLY A 111 1.98 -15.10 -2.08
C GLY A 111 1.95 -13.88 -3.01
N ILE A 112 0.82 -13.16 -3.04
CA ILE A 112 0.59 -11.97 -3.88
C ILE A 112 0.13 -10.82 -2.97
N VAL A 113 0.75 -9.65 -3.10
CA VAL A 113 0.33 -8.42 -2.42
C VAL A 113 -0.15 -7.41 -3.44
N LEU A 114 -1.37 -6.90 -3.24
CA LEU A 114 -1.97 -5.86 -4.07
C LEU A 114 -2.14 -4.60 -3.21
N LEU A 115 -1.48 -3.51 -3.59
CA LEU A 115 -1.59 -2.20 -2.96
C LEU A 115 -2.23 -1.24 -3.96
N ASP A 116 -3.43 -0.77 -3.63
CA ASP A 116 -4.19 0.17 -4.47
C ASP A 116 -4.20 1.54 -3.79
N ASP A 117 -3.27 2.38 -4.18
CA ASP A 117 -3.01 3.72 -3.59
C ASP A 117 -2.91 3.70 -2.05
N ALA A 118 -2.39 2.60 -1.52
CA ALA A 118 -2.45 2.22 -0.12
C ALA A 118 -1.58 3.06 0.82
N LEU A 119 -0.74 3.96 0.30
CA LEU A 119 0.18 4.83 1.04
C LEU A 119 -0.06 6.32 0.78
N SER A 120 -1.15 6.69 0.11
CA SER A 120 -1.43 8.08 -0.30
C SER A 120 -1.58 9.07 0.86
N ALA A 121 -2.01 8.61 2.03
CA ALA A 121 -2.14 9.43 3.25
C ALA A 121 -0.94 9.31 4.20
N VAL A 122 0.12 8.60 3.78
CA VAL A 122 1.36 8.43 4.53
C VAL A 122 2.38 9.49 4.08
N ASP A 123 3.13 10.07 5.01
CA ASP A 123 4.20 11.00 4.69
C ASP A 123 5.35 10.32 3.92
N SER A 124 6.10 11.08 3.14
CA SER A 124 7.12 10.55 2.23
C SER A 124 8.26 9.81 2.95
N HIS A 125 8.60 10.19 4.19
CA HIS A 125 9.64 9.52 4.96
C HIS A 125 9.18 8.13 5.40
N THR A 126 8.01 8.04 6.02
CA THR A 126 7.38 6.78 6.45
C THR A 126 7.08 5.88 5.24
N GLU A 127 6.62 6.44 4.13
CA GLU A 127 6.42 5.69 2.87
C GLU A 127 7.71 5.01 2.41
N ALA A 128 8.83 5.73 2.37
CA ALA A 128 10.12 5.16 1.97
C ALA A 128 10.56 4.01 2.88
N GLN A 129 10.35 4.14 4.20
CA GLN A 129 10.65 3.08 5.16
C GLN A 129 9.77 1.84 4.95
N ILE A 130 8.47 2.04 4.70
CA ILE A 130 7.52 0.96 4.40
C ILE A 130 7.94 0.22 3.12
N LEU A 131 8.25 0.96 2.04
CA LEU A 131 8.66 0.36 0.77
C LEU A 131 9.95 -0.43 0.89
N HIS A 132 10.91 0.05 1.68
CA HIS A 132 12.13 -0.69 1.99
C HIS A 132 11.82 -1.98 2.76
N GLY A 133 11.03 -1.91 3.84
CA GLY A 133 10.62 -3.07 4.63
C GLY A 133 9.79 -4.08 3.82
N LEU A 134 8.93 -3.59 2.91
CA LEU A 134 8.14 -4.44 2.02
C LEU A 134 9.02 -5.26 1.07
N ARG A 135 10.09 -4.66 0.53
CA ARG A 135 11.01 -5.37 -0.37
C ARG A 135 11.62 -6.59 0.31
N ASP A 136 12.08 -6.43 1.54
CA ASP A 136 12.65 -7.50 2.34
C ASP A 136 11.59 -8.54 2.73
N ALA A 137 10.41 -8.06 3.14
CA ALA A 137 9.28 -8.89 3.55
C ALA A 137 8.69 -9.74 2.41
N LEU A 138 8.76 -9.22 1.17
CA LEU A 138 8.16 -9.83 -0.02
C LEU A 138 9.19 -10.56 -0.91
N GLY A 139 10.40 -10.79 -0.42
CA GLY A 139 11.43 -11.51 -1.17
C GLY A 139 10.90 -12.79 -1.83
N GLY A 140 10.92 -12.86 -3.17
CA GLY A 140 10.40 -13.99 -3.94
C GLY A 140 8.88 -14.05 -4.11
N ARG A 141 8.11 -13.03 -3.67
CA ARG A 141 6.66 -12.92 -3.84
C ARG A 141 6.29 -11.88 -4.88
N THR A 142 5.06 -11.93 -5.36
CA THR A 142 4.54 -10.95 -6.31
C THR A 142 3.94 -9.76 -5.57
N ALA A 143 4.43 -8.54 -5.87
CA ALA A 143 3.82 -7.29 -5.40
C ALA A 143 3.32 -6.50 -6.61
N ILE A 144 2.07 -6.07 -6.56
CA ILE A 144 1.46 -5.16 -7.54
C ILE A 144 1.05 -3.91 -6.79
N ILE A 145 1.63 -2.78 -7.16
CA ILE A 145 1.41 -1.49 -6.52
C ILE A 145 0.81 -0.56 -7.56
N ALA A 146 -0.45 -0.17 -7.38
CA ALA A 146 -1.05 0.93 -8.11
C ALA A 146 -0.87 2.21 -7.28
N SER A 147 -0.28 3.22 -7.87
CA SER A 147 -0.06 4.51 -7.20
C SER A 147 0.04 5.63 -8.22
N HIS A 148 -0.41 6.80 -7.83
CA HIS A 148 -0.16 8.05 -8.56
C HIS A 148 1.18 8.71 -8.13
N ARG A 149 1.83 8.19 -7.06
CA ARG A 149 3.13 8.66 -6.57
C ARG A 149 4.25 7.84 -7.18
N ILE A 150 5.14 8.49 -7.91
CA ILE A 150 6.28 7.83 -8.57
C ILE A 150 7.28 7.28 -7.52
N SER A 151 7.42 7.94 -6.36
CA SER A 151 8.23 7.45 -5.23
C SER A 151 7.89 6.02 -4.86
N ALA A 152 6.61 5.66 -4.88
CA ALA A 152 6.12 4.34 -4.51
C ALA A 152 6.49 3.23 -5.51
N ILE A 153 6.69 3.58 -6.79
CA ILE A 153 6.84 2.59 -7.88
C ILE A 153 8.19 2.61 -8.57
N ARG A 154 9.01 3.65 -8.36
CA ARG A 154 10.28 3.82 -9.11
C ARG A 154 11.26 2.65 -8.96
N GLU A 155 11.17 1.91 -7.87
CA GLU A 155 12.03 0.75 -7.60
C GLU A 155 11.39 -0.59 -7.97
N ALA A 156 10.19 -0.56 -8.58
CA ALA A 156 9.55 -1.76 -9.10
C ALA A 156 10.42 -2.40 -10.21
N SER A 157 10.38 -3.71 -10.28
CA SER A 157 11.09 -4.47 -11.33
C SER A 157 10.51 -4.20 -12.72
N TRP A 158 9.23 -3.83 -12.79
CA TRP A 158 8.50 -3.48 -14.00
C TRP A 158 7.41 -2.46 -13.69
N ILE A 159 7.27 -1.45 -14.53
CA ILE A 159 6.31 -0.37 -14.41
C ILE A 159 5.42 -0.38 -15.65
N ILE A 160 4.13 -0.25 -15.46
CA ILE A 160 3.12 -0.10 -16.52
C ILE A 160 2.41 1.23 -16.30
N VAL A 161 2.39 2.07 -17.32
CA VAL A 161 1.65 3.34 -17.30
C VAL A 161 0.35 3.16 -18.05
N LEU A 162 -0.74 3.44 -17.35
CA LEU A 162 -2.10 3.38 -17.90
C LEU A 162 -2.62 4.80 -18.15
N ASP A 163 -3.23 5.01 -19.29
CA ASP A 163 -3.94 6.25 -19.65
C ASP A 163 -5.20 5.87 -20.44
N ASP A 164 -6.35 6.39 -20.06
CA ASP A 164 -7.66 6.07 -20.66
C ASP A 164 -7.91 4.54 -20.81
N GLY A 165 -7.51 3.76 -19.80
CA GLY A 165 -7.70 2.31 -19.79
C GLY A 165 -6.75 1.52 -20.71
N GLN A 166 -5.77 2.18 -21.32
CA GLN A 166 -4.79 1.56 -22.21
C GLN A 166 -3.38 1.61 -21.62
N VAL A 167 -2.57 0.61 -21.93
CA VAL A 167 -1.15 0.63 -21.62
C VAL A 167 -0.46 1.54 -22.63
N VAL A 168 0.02 2.71 -22.17
CA VAL A 168 0.71 3.68 -23.02
C VAL A 168 2.23 3.55 -22.94
N GLU A 169 2.77 3.11 -21.80
CA GLU A 169 4.19 2.86 -21.60
C GLU A 169 4.39 1.65 -20.68
N ALA A 170 5.45 0.89 -20.90
CA ALA A 170 5.86 -0.19 -20.00
C ALA A 170 7.38 -0.37 -20.05
N GLY A 171 8.00 -0.59 -18.89
CA GLY A 171 9.47 -0.76 -18.79
C GLY A 171 9.96 -0.56 -17.37
N ARG A 172 11.28 -0.45 -17.23
CA ARG A 172 11.92 -0.10 -15.95
C ARG A 172 12.02 1.41 -15.79
N HIS A 173 12.15 1.87 -14.54
CA HIS A 173 12.28 3.30 -14.23
C HIS A 173 13.27 4.04 -15.14
N GLY A 174 14.51 3.52 -15.29
CA GLY A 174 15.54 4.18 -16.12
C GLY A 174 15.18 4.26 -17.60
N GLU A 175 14.51 3.25 -18.15
CA GLU A 175 14.07 3.20 -19.55
C GLU A 175 12.95 4.22 -19.79
N LEU A 176 11.95 4.22 -18.93
CA LEU A 176 10.81 5.15 -19.01
C LEU A 176 11.23 6.60 -18.75
N PHE A 177 12.19 6.82 -17.85
CA PHE A 177 12.76 8.14 -17.59
C PHE A 177 13.49 8.67 -18.83
N ALA A 178 14.34 7.84 -19.46
CA ALA A 178 15.10 8.21 -20.65
C ALA A 178 14.21 8.45 -21.88
N ALA A 179 13.06 7.76 -21.97
CA ALA A 179 12.10 7.94 -23.06
C ALA A 179 11.40 9.33 -23.05
N GLY A 180 11.34 10.01 -21.91
CA GLY A 180 10.77 11.37 -21.82
C GLY A 180 9.25 11.43 -22.06
N GLY A 181 8.53 10.31 -21.87
CA GLY A 181 7.13 10.19 -22.20
C GLY A 181 6.18 10.57 -21.05
N ARG A 182 5.07 9.82 -20.94
CA ARG A 182 4.03 10.06 -19.93
C ARG A 182 4.56 9.85 -18.51
N TYR A 183 5.35 8.79 -18.30
CA TYR A 183 6.01 8.50 -17.01
C TYR A 183 6.89 9.67 -16.55
N TRP A 184 7.74 10.17 -17.44
CA TRP A 184 8.60 11.32 -17.15
C TRP A 184 7.78 12.56 -16.78
N SER A 185 6.69 12.83 -17.52
CA SER A 185 5.81 13.97 -17.25
C SER A 185 5.15 13.87 -15.87
N LEU A 186 4.74 12.67 -15.45
CA LEU A 186 4.18 12.43 -14.11
C LEU A 186 5.21 12.65 -13.01
N LEU A 187 6.44 12.14 -13.21
CA LEU A 187 7.54 12.34 -12.27
C LEU A 187 7.89 13.81 -12.08
N ASN A 188 8.03 14.57 -13.17
CA ASN A 188 8.35 15.99 -13.07
C ASN A 188 7.25 16.79 -12.38
N ARG A 189 5.99 16.46 -12.63
CA ARG A 189 4.87 17.10 -11.92
C ARG A 189 4.95 16.82 -10.41
N GLN A 190 5.19 15.59 -10.00
CA GLN A 190 5.33 15.24 -8.58
C GLN A 190 6.51 15.98 -7.94
N LEU A 191 7.68 16.03 -8.60
CA LEU A 191 8.85 16.75 -8.08
C LEU A 191 8.58 18.25 -7.90
N LEU A 192 7.78 18.85 -8.79
CA LEU A 192 7.37 20.26 -8.65
C LEU A 192 6.40 20.45 -7.48
N GLU A 193 5.43 19.54 -7.29
CA GLU A 193 4.50 19.56 -6.17
C GLU A 193 5.25 19.43 -4.84
N ASP A 194 6.15 18.46 -4.72
CA ASP A 194 6.99 18.24 -3.53
C ASP A 194 7.88 19.46 -3.22
N SER A 195 8.43 20.13 -4.23
CA SER A 195 9.25 21.33 -4.03
C SER A 195 8.44 22.53 -3.53
N LEU A 196 7.21 22.70 -4.02
CA LEU A 196 6.31 23.77 -3.59
C LEU A 196 5.77 23.54 -2.16
N GLU A 197 5.56 22.30 -1.76
CA GLU A 197 5.16 21.97 -0.39
C GLU A 197 6.31 22.22 0.59
N GLY A 198 7.54 21.83 0.25
CA GLY A 198 8.73 22.10 1.05
C GLY A 198 9.00 23.60 1.26
N GLU A 199 8.72 24.44 0.27
CA GLU A 199 8.84 25.90 0.42
C GLU A 199 7.74 26.50 1.32
N ARG A 200 6.54 25.93 1.35
CA ARG A 200 5.44 26.40 2.22
C ARG A 200 5.72 26.12 3.69
N ASP A 201 6.33 24.99 4.02
CA ASP A 201 6.68 24.61 5.39
C ASP A 201 7.82 25.48 5.94
N VAL A 202 8.69 26.00 5.10
CA VAL A 202 9.78 26.91 5.50
C VAL A 202 9.30 28.35 5.72
N VAL A 203 8.19 28.77 5.10
CA VAL A 203 7.65 30.14 5.13
C VAL A 203 6.57 30.33 6.20
N ALA A 204 6.14 29.29 6.94
CA ALA A 204 5.21 29.47 8.05
C ALA A 204 5.89 30.27 9.17
N PRO A 205 5.53 31.55 9.41
CA PRO A 205 6.16 32.34 10.46
C PRO A 205 5.72 31.79 11.81
N SER A 206 6.69 31.62 12.70
CA SER A 206 6.45 31.53 14.14
C SER A 206 5.60 32.74 14.59
N ALA A 207 4.29 32.61 14.57
CA ALA A 207 3.38 33.61 15.08
C ALA A 207 3.45 33.60 16.61
N ILE A 208 4.36 34.46 17.14
CA ILE A 208 4.12 35.45 18.19
C ILE A 208 3.33 34.89 19.38
N SER A 209 4.11 34.47 20.40
CA SER A 209 3.68 34.60 21.80
C SER A 209 3.63 36.10 22.14
N GLY A 210 2.44 36.63 22.41
CA GLY A 210 2.18 37.89 23.04
C GLY A 210 1.13 37.68 24.13
#